data_0eff6cca4da7d0668ff7b8f3f7de6306
#
_entry.id   0eff6cca4da7d0668ff7b8f3f7de6306
#
_cell.length_a   1.000
_cell.length_b   1.000
_cell.length_c   1.000
_cell.angle_alpha   90.00
_cell.angle_beta   90.00
_cell.angle_gamma   90.00
#
_symmetry.space_group_name_H-M   'P 1'
#
loop_
_entity.id
_entity.type
_entity.pdbx_description
1 polymer ?
#
loop_
_entity_poly.entity_id
_entity_poly.type
_entity_poly.pdbx_seq_one_letter_code
_entity_poly.pdbx_strand_id
1 'polypeptide(L)'
;MTETTSVHLPDGDMPAHLWLPPSGSGPGILLLQEIFGVSRYVRSRAQDLAELGYVVLAPELYWRLGETVDESRADVLEQGMALAGRLDWEQTVADSVAALTALRARPEVAGGVGAFGFCFGGGVAFNVAAVADVDVLVSYYGSALPTLLDLAGRVTAPSLHHFGTADSYIPLEQVERIRAAVSGPEVEFHLHEGAGHAFDNPAPMFHHSAATADAWALTTGFLARRFPVAAAGAAR
;
A
#
# COMPACT_ATOMS: atom_id res chain seq x y z
N MET A 1 6.82 -10.68 -14.35
CA MET A 1 7.12 -9.81 -15.52
C MET A 1 6.54 -8.45 -15.20
N THR A 2 7.29 -7.37 -15.41
CA THR A 2 6.84 -5.98 -15.09
C THR A 2 6.59 -5.24 -16.40
N GLU A 3 5.47 -4.56 -16.53
CA GLU A 3 5.16 -3.69 -17.66
C GLU A 3 4.74 -2.29 -17.18
N THR A 4 5.00 -1.27 -17.99
CA THR A 4 4.46 0.07 -17.81
C THR A 4 3.08 0.13 -18.47
N THR A 5 2.10 0.64 -17.75
CA THR A 5 0.72 0.82 -18.21
C THR A 5 0.21 2.19 -17.80
N SER A 6 -1.06 2.49 -18.04
CA SER A 6 -1.70 3.69 -17.54
C SER A 6 -3.12 3.42 -17.05
N VAL A 7 -3.59 4.28 -16.17
CA VAL A 7 -4.98 4.35 -15.74
C VAL A 7 -5.61 5.55 -16.43
N HIS A 8 -6.63 5.32 -17.24
CA HIS A 8 -7.35 6.39 -17.91
C HIS A 8 -8.25 7.14 -16.93
N LEU A 9 -8.05 8.46 -16.85
CA LEU A 9 -8.81 9.39 -16.01
C LEU A 9 -9.45 10.47 -16.90
N PRO A 10 -10.48 11.19 -16.45
CA PRO A 10 -11.17 12.19 -17.28
C PRO A 10 -10.25 13.31 -17.79
N ASP A 11 -9.18 13.60 -17.08
CA ASP A 11 -8.25 14.70 -17.33
C ASP A 11 -6.84 14.24 -17.75
N GLY A 12 -6.63 12.95 -17.99
CA GLY A 12 -5.38 12.41 -18.53
C GLY A 12 -5.15 10.95 -18.20
N ASP A 13 -3.99 10.45 -18.61
CA ASP A 13 -3.58 9.08 -18.35
C ASP A 13 -2.55 9.04 -17.22
N MET A 14 -2.93 8.52 -16.06
CA MET A 14 -2.03 8.34 -14.93
C MET A 14 -1.10 7.15 -15.20
N PRO A 15 0.23 7.35 -15.27
CA PRO A 15 1.16 6.24 -15.41
C PRO A 15 1.05 5.26 -14.25
N ALA A 16 1.22 3.98 -14.54
CA ALA A 16 1.21 2.92 -13.56
C ALA A 16 2.15 1.77 -13.97
N HIS A 17 2.52 0.95 -13.02
CA HIS A 17 3.33 -0.23 -13.23
C HIS A 17 2.54 -1.47 -12.84
N LEU A 18 2.63 -2.50 -13.68
CA LEU A 18 1.93 -3.76 -13.49
C LEU A 18 2.94 -4.90 -13.31
N TRP A 19 2.74 -5.72 -12.30
CA TRP A 19 3.44 -6.99 -12.09
C TRP A 19 2.45 -8.13 -12.19
N LEU A 20 2.77 -9.09 -13.04
CA LEU A 20 1.98 -10.30 -13.18
C LEU A 20 2.63 -11.45 -12.41
N PRO A 21 1.83 -12.29 -11.74
CA PRO A 21 2.33 -13.50 -11.11
C PRO A 21 2.84 -14.51 -12.15
N PRO A 22 3.65 -15.50 -11.75
CA PRO A 22 4.11 -16.57 -12.63
C PRO A 22 2.99 -17.34 -13.34
N SER A 23 1.81 -17.42 -12.71
CA SER A 23 0.59 -18.02 -13.26
C SER A 23 -0.06 -17.18 -14.38
N GLY A 24 0.34 -15.92 -14.54
CA GLY A 24 -0.27 -14.95 -15.44
C GLY A 24 -1.58 -14.34 -14.95
N SER A 25 -2.19 -14.88 -13.90
CA SER A 25 -3.44 -14.36 -13.31
C SER A 25 -3.55 -14.67 -11.83
N GLY A 26 -4.31 -13.85 -11.10
CA GLY A 26 -4.55 -14.00 -9.66
C GLY A 26 -5.39 -12.86 -9.09
N PRO A 27 -5.63 -12.83 -7.77
CA PRO A 27 -6.28 -11.69 -7.13
C PRO A 27 -5.45 -10.42 -7.32
N GLY A 28 -6.11 -9.25 -7.38
CA GLY A 28 -5.44 -7.97 -7.61
C GLY A 28 -5.00 -7.29 -6.30
N ILE A 29 -3.86 -6.62 -6.32
CA ILE A 29 -3.41 -5.71 -5.26
C ILE A 29 -3.11 -4.34 -5.86
N LEU A 30 -3.86 -3.32 -5.43
CA LEU A 30 -3.49 -1.92 -5.64
C LEU A 30 -2.41 -1.57 -4.62
N LEU A 31 -1.17 -1.36 -5.07
CA LEU A 31 -0.03 -1.03 -4.22
C LEU A 31 0.25 0.47 -4.26
N LEU A 32 0.14 1.11 -3.11
CA LEU A 32 0.25 2.57 -2.97
C LEU A 32 1.60 2.96 -2.37
N GLN A 33 2.25 3.89 -3.04
CA GLN A 33 3.63 4.33 -2.85
C GLN A 33 3.86 5.05 -1.52
N GLU A 34 5.12 5.03 -1.06
CA GLU A 34 5.63 5.97 -0.07
C GLU A 34 5.80 7.37 -0.68
N ILE A 35 6.30 8.34 0.11
CA ILE A 35 6.64 9.69 -0.38
C ILE A 35 7.74 9.70 -1.45
N PHE A 36 8.42 8.57 -1.69
CA PHE A 36 9.48 8.44 -2.70
C PHE A 36 8.95 8.00 -4.08
N GLY A 37 7.64 7.96 -4.28
CA GLY A 37 7.04 7.47 -5.52
C GLY A 37 7.05 5.94 -5.62
N VAL A 38 6.87 5.40 -6.83
CA VAL A 38 7.04 3.97 -7.11
C VAL A 38 8.54 3.65 -7.18
N SER A 39 9.19 3.81 -6.03
CA SER A 39 10.63 3.67 -5.78
C SER A 39 11.12 2.23 -5.98
N ARG A 40 12.44 2.04 -5.94
CA ARG A 40 13.03 0.67 -5.96
C ARG A 40 12.48 -0.22 -4.86
N TYR A 41 12.25 0.33 -3.68
CA TYR A 41 11.65 -0.41 -2.57
C TYR A 41 10.20 -0.84 -2.90
N VAL A 42 9.33 0.08 -3.33
CA VAL A 42 7.94 -0.23 -3.70
C VAL A 42 7.90 -1.26 -4.84
N ARG A 43 8.79 -1.13 -5.84
CA ARG A 43 8.93 -2.11 -6.94
C ARG A 43 9.36 -3.49 -6.44
N SER A 44 10.26 -3.55 -5.45
CA SER A 44 10.66 -4.82 -4.83
C SER A 44 9.46 -5.49 -4.13
N ARG A 45 8.69 -4.74 -3.34
CA ARG A 45 7.49 -5.28 -2.67
C ARG A 45 6.40 -5.68 -3.66
N ALA A 46 6.26 -4.94 -4.78
CA ALA A 46 5.38 -5.35 -5.87
C ALA A 46 5.80 -6.69 -6.49
N GLN A 47 7.10 -6.89 -6.69
CA GLN A 47 7.65 -8.15 -7.18
C GLN A 47 7.41 -9.29 -6.19
N ASP A 48 7.68 -9.06 -4.89
CA ASP A 48 7.43 -10.05 -3.83
C ASP A 48 5.95 -10.49 -3.81
N LEU A 49 5.01 -9.54 -3.91
CA LEU A 49 3.57 -9.83 -3.97
C LEU A 49 3.19 -10.59 -5.25
N ALA A 50 3.78 -10.24 -6.39
CA ALA A 50 3.54 -10.96 -7.63
C ALA A 50 4.07 -12.41 -7.55
N GLU A 51 5.20 -12.65 -6.91
CA GLU A 51 5.73 -14.00 -6.65
C GLU A 51 4.84 -14.82 -5.73
N LEU A 52 4.08 -14.18 -4.84
CA LEU A 52 3.06 -14.83 -4.03
C LEU A 52 1.78 -15.17 -4.81
N GLY A 53 1.65 -14.70 -6.07
CA GLY A 53 0.53 -15.03 -6.94
C GLY A 53 -0.46 -13.90 -7.20
N TYR A 54 -0.17 -12.66 -6.77
CA TYR A 54 -1.04 -11.50 -6.97
C TYR A 54 -0.72 -10.75 -8.26
N VAL A 55 -1.76 -10.19 -8.88
CA VAL A 55 -1.61 -9.17 -9.93
C VAL A 55 -1.47 -7.82 -9.22
N VAL A 56 -0.34 -7.14 -9.37
CA VAL A 56 -0.06 -5.90 -8.62
C VAL A 56 -0.04 -4.71 -9.56
N LEU A 57 -0.82 -3.68 -9.25
CA LEU A 57 -0.80 -2.38 -9.94
C LEU A 57 -0.32 -1.30 -8.97
N ALA A 58 0.73 -0.58 -9.34
CA ALA A 58 1.24 0.57 -8.60
C ALA A 58 1.12 1.84 -9.47
N PRO A 59 0.17 2.76 -9.16
CA PRO A 59 0.04 4.03 -9.87
C PRO A 59 1.09 5.04 -9.41
N GLU A 60 1.52 5.92 -10.32
CA GLU A 60 2.42 7.05 -10.04
C GLU A 60 1.61 8.24 -9.51
N LEU A 61 1.42 8.34 -8.19
CA LEU A 61 0.54 9.36 -7.59
C LEU A 61 1.03 10.81 -7.77
N TYR A 62 2.30 11.01 -8.14
CA TYR A 62 2.85 12.34 -8.44
C TYR A 62 2.62 12.81 -9.89
N TRP A 63 1.92 12.02 -10.70
CA TRP A 63 1.74 12.28 -12.13
C TRP A 63 1.18 13.67 -12.46
N ARG A 64 0.27 14.20 -11.61
CA ARG A 64 -0.30 15.55 -11.79
C ARG A 64 0.70 16.67 -11.54
N LEU A 65 1.74 16.40 -10.77
CA LEU A 65 2.81 17.34 -10.51
C LEU A 65 3.83 17.36 -11.65
N GLY A 66 3.86 16.31 -12.50
CA GLY A 66 4.86 16.16 -13.56
C GLY A 66 6.28 15.99 -13.05
N GLU A 67 6.44 15.59 -11.80
CA GLU A 67 7.71 15.46 -11.09
C GLU A 67 7.85 14.07 -10.46
N THR A 68 9.08 13.65 -10.24
CA THR A 68 9.43 12.39 -9.58
C THR A 68 10.52 12.62 -8.55
N VAL A 69 10.63 11.74 -7.58
CA VAL A 69 11.72 11.77 -6.59
C VAL A 69 12.95 11.08 -7.18
N ASP A 70 14.11 11.74 -7.09
CA ASP A 70 15.39 11.15 -7.45
C ASP A 70 16.01 10.45 -6.23
N GLU A 71 15.87 9.11 -6.18
CA GLU A 71 16.38 8.28 -5.09
C GLU A 71 17.92 8.31 -4.92
N SER A 72 18.66 8.85 -5.89
CA SER A 72 20.12 8.93 -5.83
C SER A 72 20.63 10.15 -5.07
N ARG A 73 19.77 11.12 -4.79
CA ARG A 73 20.14 12.38 -4.15
C ARG A 73 20.22 12.27 -2.63
N ALA A 74 21.10 13.05 -2.04
CA ALA A 74 21.24 13.12 -0.59
C ALA A 74 20.01 13.74 0.12
N ASP A 75 19.27 14.62 -0.59
CA ASP A 75 18.07 15.31 -0.12
C ASP A 75 16.76 14.59 -0.51
N VAL A 76 16.82 13.29 -0.79
CA VAL A 76 15.68 12.45 -1.23
C VAL A 76 14.48 12.55 -0.29
N LEU A 77 14.71 12.59 1.03
CA LEU A 77 13.64 12.71 2.02
C LEU A 77 12.95 14.08 1.92
N GLU A 78 13.71 15.15 1.79
CA GLU A 78 13.17 16.51 1.62
C GLU A 78 12.36 16.64 0.33
N GLN A 79 12.87 16.10 -0.78
CA GLN A 79 12.12 16.03 -2.05
C GLN A 79 10.81 15.28 -1.91
N GLY A 80 10.83 14.09 -1.29
CA GLY A 80 9.64 13.26 -1.08
C GLY A 80 8.59 13.99 -0.24
N MET A 81 9.01 14.61 0.87
CA MET A 81 8.13 15.42 1.72
C MET A 81 7.54 16.63 0.98
N ALA A 82 8.35 17.33 0.18
CA ALA A 82 7.90 18.48 -0.59
C ALA A 82 6.87 18.09 -1.66
N LEU A 83 7.07 16.99 -2.37
CA LEU A 83 6.12 16.49 -3.37
C LEU A 83 4.82 15.99 -2.71
N ALA A 84 4.91 15.20 -1.66
CA ALA A 84 3.74 14.70 -0.94
C ALA A 84 2.90 15.86 -0.37
N GLY A 85 3.54 16.91 0.15
CA GLY A 85 2.87 18.10 0.68
C GLY A 85 2.16 18.96 -0.37
N ARG A 86 2.41 18.74 -1.67
CA ARG A 86 1.75 19.44 -2.79
C ARG A 86 0.58 18.65 -3.39
N LEU A 87 0.42 17.40 -3.02
CA LEU A 87 -0.71 16.60 -3.49
C LEU A 87 -2.01 17.10 -2.87
N ASP A 88 -3.04 17.20 -3.70
CA ASP A 88 -4.41 17.28 -3.22
C ASP A 88 -4.83 15.88 -2.71
N TRP A 89 -5.20 15.79 -1.43
CA TRP A 89 -5.53 14.52 -0.80
C TRP A 89 -6.77 13.86 -1.40
N GLU A 90 -7.84 14.64 -1.61
CA GLU A 90 -9.10 14.12 -2.15
C GLU A 90 -8.90 13.62 -3.58
N GLN A 91 -8.15 14.38 -4.39
CA GLN A 91 -7.83 13.96 -5.76
C GLN A 91 -6.92 12.72 -5.78
N THR A 92 -5.95 12.62 -4.86
CA THR A 92 -5.07 11.46 -4.75
C THR A 92 -5.87 10.20 -4.40
N VAL A 93 -6.84 10.31 -3.50
CA VAL A 93 -7.75 9.20 -3.16
C VAL A 93 -8.63 8.86 -4.36
N ALA A 94 -9.19 9.85 -5.07
CA ALA A 94 -10.02 9.63 -6.26
C ALA A 94 -9.24 8.93 -7.38
N ASP A 95 -8.00 9.36 -7.65
CA ASP A 95 -7.11 8.71 -8.62
C ASP A 95 -6.79 7.26 -8.23
N SER A 96 -6.59 7.01 -6.93
CA SER A 96 -6.34 5.68 -6.39
C SER A 96 -7.57 4.76 -6.51
N VAL A 97 -8.76 5.28 -6.31
CA VAL A 97 -10.04 4.55 -6.54
C VAL A 97 -10.22 4.22 -8.02
N ALA A 98 -9.86 5.13 -8.92
CA ALA A 98 -9.86 4.87 -10.35
C ALA A 98 -8.85 3.76 -10.72
N ALA A 99 -7.65 3.78 -10.12
CA ALA A 99 -6.67 2.72 -10.30
C ALA A 99 -7.15 1.36 -9.77
N LEU A 100 -7.84 1.33 -8.63
CA LEU A 100 -8.49 0.14 -8.08
C LEU A 100 -9.53 -0.44 -9.06
N THR A 101 -10.33 0.45 -9.64
CA THR A 101 -11.37 0.09 -10.62
C THR A 101 -10.73 -0.46 -11.91
N ALA A 102 -9.70 0.21 -12.42
CA ALA A 102 -8.95 -0.22 -13.58
C ALA A 102 -8.28 -1.58 -13.36
N LEU A 103 -7.69 -1.81 -12.18
CA LEU A 103 -7.10 -3.10 -11.81
C LEU A 103 -8.18 -4.19 -11.78
N ARG A 104 -9.33 -3.94 -11.17
CA ARG A 104 -10.44 -4.90 -11.09
C ARG A 104 -10.98 -5.31 -12.47
N ALA A 105 -10.90 -4.43 -13.45
CA ALA A 105 -11.36 -4.67 -14.83
C ALA A 105 -10.32 -5.42 -15.68
N ARG A 106 -9.13 -5.67 -15.19
CA ARG A 106 -8.08 -6.36 -15.96
C ARG A 106 -8.39 -7.84 -16.16
N PRO A 107 -8.14 -8.40 -17.35
CA PRO A 107 -8.39 -9.82 -17.62
C PRO A 107 -7.50 -10.77 -16.79
N GLU A 108 -6.34 -10.29 -16.32
CA GLU A 108 -5.42 -11.04 -15.47
C GLU A 108 -5.93 -11.14 -14.02
N VAL A 109 -6.84 -10.26 -13.59
CA VAL A 109 -7.40 -10.30 -12.23
C VAL A 109 -8.49 -11.34 -12.15
N ALA A 110 -8.19 -12.39 -11.38
CA ALA A 110 -9.12 -13.49 -11.11
C ALA A 110 -9.39 -13.53 -9.59
N GLY A 111 -10.55 -13.04 -9.20
CA GLY A 111 -10.93 -12.91 -7.78
C GLY A 111 -11.11 -11.45 -7.36
N GLY A 112 -10.90 -11.20 -6.08
CA GLY A 112 -11.03 -9.87 -5.48
C GLY A 112 -9.88 -8.92 -5.76
N VAL A 113 -9.99 -7.69 -5.25
CA VAL A 113 -8.92 -6.67 -5.32
C VAL A 113 -8.72 -6.04 -3.94
N GLY A 114 -7.49 -6.14 -3.42
CA GLY A 114 -7.07 -5.53 -2.15
C GLY A 114 -6.36 -4.19 -2.34
N ALA A 115 -6.31 -3.39 -1.26
CA ALA A 115 -5.49 -2.19 -1.16
C ALA A 115 -4.32 -2.44 -0.21
N PHE A 116 -3.13 -2.07 -0.63
CA PHE A 116 -1.88 -2.23 0.14
C PHE A 116 -1.07 -0.94 0.03
N GLY A 117 -0.54 -0.44 1.14
CA GLY A 117 0.26 0.78 1.08
C GLY A 117 1.27 0.93 2.21
N PHE A 118 2.30 1.73 1.95
CA PHE A 118 3.38 2.04 2.85
C PHE A 118 3.42 3.54 3.15
N CYS A 119 3.62 3.94 4.39
CA CYS A 119 3.76 5.34 4.81
C CYS A 119 2.58 6.20 4.32
N PHE A 120 2.84 7.18 3.46
CA PHE A 120 1.83 7.97 2.76
C PHE A 120 0.78 7.07 2.08
N GLY A 121 1.22 6.09 1.31
CA GLY A 121 0.35 5.12 0.66
C GLY A 121 -0.43 4.23 1.62
N GLY A 122 0.08 3.98 2.83
CA GLY A 122 -0.68 3.28 3.87
C GLY A 122 -1.90 4.07 4.34
N GLY A 123 -1.78 5.41 4.43
CA GLY A 123 -2.89 6.31 4.68
C GLY A 123 -3.87 6.37 3.51
N VAL A 124 -3.36 6.47 2.27
CA VAL A 124 -4.20 6.46 1.07
C VAL A 124 -4.96 5.14 0.94
N ALA A 125 -4.31 3.98 1.17
CA ALA A 125 -4.94 2.66 1.14
C ALA A 125 -6.11 2.56 2.13
N PHE A 126 -5.93 3.09 3.34
CA PHE A 126 -6.97 3.15 4.36
C PHE A 126 -8.16 4.01 3.90
N ASN A 127 -7.88 5.19 3.33
CA ASN A 127 -8.95 6.05 2.84
C ASN A 127 -9.67 5.43 1.62
N VAL A 128 -8.95 4.79 0.70
CA VAL A 128 -9.55 4.02 -0.42
C VAL A 128 -10.48 2.95 0.12
N ALA A 129 -10.06 2.16 1.10
CA ALA A 129 -10.90 1.12 1.72
C ALA A 129 -12.13 1.67 2.47
N ALA A 130 -12.11 2.95 2.88
CA ALA A 130 -13.25 3.61 3.49
C ALA A 130 -14.28 4.15 2.49
N VAL A 131 -13.90 4.35 1.21
CA VAL A 131 -14.77 4.97 0.19
C VAL A 131 -15.03 4.07 -1.02
N ALA A 132 -14.30 2.97 -1.15
CA ALA A 132 -14.47 1.99 -2.21
C ALA A 132 -14.44 0.56 -1.64
N ASP A 133 -15.06 -0.36 -2.35
CA ASP A 133 -15.09 -1.76 -1.97
C ASP A 133 -13.73 -2.42 -2.25
N VAL A 134 -13.10 -2.94 -1.21
CA VAL A 134 -11.87 -3.73 -1.28
C VAL A 134 -12.04 -5.03 -0.52
N ASP A 135 -11.39 -6.09 -0.98
CA ASP A 135 -11.49 -7.41 -0.35
C ASP A 135 -10.52 -7.60 0.83
N VAL A 136 -9.47 -6.77 0.89
CA VAL A 136 -8.49 -6.76 1.97
C VAL A 136 -7.76 -5.41 2.01
N LEU A 137 -7.35 -4.98 3.20
CA LEU A 137 -6.49 -3.80 3.40
C LEU A 137 -5.22 -4.19 4.14
N VAL A 138 -4.06 -3.76 3.65
CA VAL A 138 -2.79 -3.81 4.38
C VAL A 138 -2.18 -2.41 4.42
N SER A 139 -1.88 -1.93 5.62
CA SER A 139 -1.28 -0.61 5.86
C SER A 139 -0.04 -0.73 6.74
N TYR A 140 1.11 -0.41 6.18
CA TYR A 140 2.37 -0.29 6.90
C TYR A 140 2.58 1.16 7.31
N TYR A 141 2.73 1.40 8.61
CA TYR A 141 3.01 2.72 9.21
C TYR A 141 2.30 3.89 8.50
N GLY A 142 1.00 3.72 8.25
CA GLY A 142 0.20 4.68 7.47
C GLY A 142 0.20 6.08 8.08
N SER A 143 0.94 7.01 7.47
CA SER A 143 1.27 8.30 8.08
C SER A 143 0.07 9.24 8.24
N ALA A 144 -0.95 9.12 7.38
CA ALA A 144 -2.17 9.93 7.46
C ALA A 144 -3.24 9.37 8.41
N LEU A 145 -3.10 8.12 8.89
CA LEU A 145 -4.14 7.50 9.73
C LEU A 145 -4.55 8.32 10.95
N PRO A 146 -3.64 9.03 11.66
CA PRO A 146 -4.06 9.88 12.77
C PRO A 146 -5.13 10.93 12.43
N THR A 147 -5.21 11.35 11.17
CA THR A 147 -6.19 12.34 10.67
C THR A 147 -7.42 11.71 10.02
N LEU A 148 -7.47 10.38 9.90
CA LEU A 148 -8.52 9.63 9.19
C LEU A 148 -9.37 8.75 10.13
N LEU A 149 -9.27 8.94 11.45
CA LEU A 149 -9.92 8.07 12.44
C LEU A 149 -11.44 8.04 12.29
N ASP A 150 -12.05 9.13 11.85
CA ASP A 150 -13.50 9.21 11.60
C ASP A 150 -13.97 8.30 10.46
N LEU A 151 -13.03 7.84 9.62
CA LEU A 151 -13.33 6.89 8.54
C LEU A 151 -13.24 5.43 8.98
N ALA A 152 -12.71 5.14 10.18
CA ALA A 152 -12.45 3.77 10.62
C ALA A 152 -13.70 2.87 10.58
N GLY A 153 -14.86 3.41 10.99
CA GLY A 153 -16.13 2.68 10.95
C GLY A 153 -16.66 2.38 9.53
N ARG A 154 -16.03 2.92 8.49
CA ARG A 154 -16.38 2.70 7.08
C ARG A 154 -15.51 1.62 6.42
N VAL A 155 -14.37 1.28 7.03
CA VAL A 155 -13.51 0.19 6.55
C VAL A 155 -14.09 -1.13 7.04
N THR A 156 -14.71 -1.87 6.14
CA THR A 156 -15.37 -3.15 6.44
C THR A 156 -14.54 -4.37 6.02
N ALA A 157 -13.53 -4.16 5.20
CA ALA A 157 -12.64 -5.22 4.75
C ALA A 157 -11.75 -5.74 5.89
N PRO A 158 -11.40 -7.04 5.89
CA PRO A 158 -10.32 -7.54 6.72
C PRO A 158 -9.07 -6.66 6.55
N SER A 159 -8.47 -6.21 7.67
CA SER A 159 -7.36 -5.27 7.60
C SER A 159 -6.19 -5.66 8.49
N LEU A 160 -5.00 -5.34 8.02
CA LEU A 160 -3.74 -5.55 8.72
C LEU A 160 -2.98 -4.23 8.83
N HIS A 161 -2.57 -3.90 10.04
CA HIS A 161 -1.84 -2.66 10.33
C HIS A 161 -0.53 -2.96 11.05
N HIS A 162 0.59 -2.37 10.57
CA HIS A 162 1.91 -2.47 11.18
C HIS A 162 2.41 -1.09 11.59
N PHE A 163 2.90 -0.96 12.82
CA PHE A 163 3.52 0.27 13.33
C PHE A 163 4.78 -0.05 14.14
N GLY A 164 5.75 0.86 14.12
CA GLY A 164 6.93 0.80 14.98
C GLY A 164 6.70 1.49 16.32
N THR A 165 7.28 0.96 17.41
CA THR A 165 7.15 1.58 18.74
C THR A 165 8.07 2.79 18.94
N ALA A 166 9.10 2.96 18.07
CA ALA A 166 10.01 4.09 18.07
C ALA A 166 9.79 5.06 16.88
N ASP A 167 8.59 5.03 16.29
CA ASP A 167 8.22 5.92 15.19
C ASP A 167 8.10 7.36 15.68
N SER A 168 8.98 8.26 15.17
CA SER A 168 8.97 9.68 15.52
C SER A 168 7.94 10.50 14.74
N TYR A 169 7.43 9.97 13.61
CA TYR A 169 6.39 10.63 12.79
C TYR A 169 4.99 10.29 13.29
N ILE A 170 4.79 9.07 13.80
CA ILE A 170 3.52 8.64 14.40
C ILE A 170 3.83 8.16 15.83
N PRO A 171 3.87 9.08 16.81
CA PRO A 171 4.16 8.73 18.19
C PRO A 171 3.22 7.66 18.75
N LEU A 172 3.70 6.84 19.68
CA LEU A 172 2.97 5.68 20.22
C LEU A 172 1.56 6.05 20.74
N GLU A 173 1.40 7.24 21.30
CA GLU A 173 0.07 7.73 21.70
C GLU A 173 -0.91 7.81 20.53
N GLN A 174 -0.44 8.27 19.36
CA GLN A 174 -1.27 8.30 18.14
C GLN A 174 -1.51 6.89 17.60
N VAL A 175 -0.52 6.03 17.66
CA VAL A 175 -0.65 4.61 17.26
C VAL A 175 -1.72 3.91 18.09
N GLU A 176 -1.76 4.13 19.41
CA GLU A 176 -2.81 3.56 20.27
C GLU A 176 -4.21 4.13 19.96
N ARG A 177 -4.30 5.40 19.57
CA ARG A 177 -5.58 5.99 19.10
C ARG A 177 -6.03 5.35 17.79
N ILE A 178 -5.13 5.12 16.83
CA ILE A 178 -5.42 4.40 15.59
C ILE A 178 -5.91 2.99 15.94
N ARG A 179 -5.17 2.25 16.77
CA ARG A 179 -5.54 0.90 17.21
C ARG A 179 -6.94 0.82 17.79
N ALA A 180 -7.28 1.78 18.65
CA ALA A 180 -8.62 1.84 19.25
C ALA A 180 -9.71 2.11 18.20
N ALA A 181 -9.44 2.98 17.22
CA ALA A 181 -10.39 3.35 16.18
C ALA A 181 -10.65 2.23 15.18
N VAL A 182 -9.59 1.51 14.73
CA VAL A 182 -9.71 0.45 13.73
C VAL A 182 -10.05 -0.92 14.32
N SER A 183 -10.20 -1.03 15.67
CA SER A 183 -10.43 -2.31 16.35
C SER A 183 -11.66 -3.06 15.84
N GLY A 184 -11.54 -4.37 15.65
CA GLY A 184 -12.63 -5.22 15.17
C GLY A 184 -12.19 -6.68 14.99
N PRO A 185 -13.16 -7.61 14.81
CA PRO A 185 -12.86 -9.04 14.68
C PRO A 185 -12.06 -9.40 13.42
N GLU A 186 -12.10 -8.56 12.40
CA GLU A 186 -11.40 -8.75 11.13
C GLU A 186 -10.13 -7.89 11.02
N VAL A 187 -9.70 -7.27 12.14
CA VAL A 187 -8.52 -6.38 12.18
C VAL A 187 -7.38 -7.06 12.90
N GLU A 188 -6.23 -7.13 12.24
CA GLU A 188 -4.94 -7.51 12.83
C GLU A 188 -4.08 -6.25 12.97
N PHE A 189 -3.54 -6.01 14.16
CA PHE A 189 -2.76 -4.81 14.46
C PHE A 189 -1.49 -5.20 15.22
N HIS A 190 -0.34 -4.90 14.64
CA HIS A 190 0.96 -5.30 15.16
C HIS A 190 1.88 -4.13 15.44
N LEU A 191 2.52 -4.16 16.62
CA LEU A 191 3.56 -3.24 17.03
C LEU A 191 4.92 -3.93 16.93
N HIS A 192 5.85 -3.26 16.27
CA HIS A 192 7.22 -3.75 16.11
C HIS A 192 8.16 -2.97 17.03
N GLU A 193 8.66 -3.66 18.06
CA GLU A 193 9.46 -3.06 19.12
C GLU A 193 10.77 -2.47 18.59
N GLY A 194 11.04 -1.21 18.96
CA GLY A 194 12.25 -0.48 18.58
C GLY A 194 12.29 -0.02 17.12
N ALA A 195 11.30 -0.40 16.29
CA ALA A 195 11.25 0.01 14.91
C ALA A 195 10.78 1.47 14.77
N GLY A 196 11.45 2.22 13.91
CA GLY A 196 11.07 3.59 13.53
C GLY A 196 10.05 3.64 12.40
N HIS A 197 9.80 4.85 11.87
CA HIS A 197 8.99 5.01 10.65
C HIS A 197 9.68 4.36 9.46
N ALA A 198 8.88 3.82 8.53
CA ALA A 198 9.36 3.19 7.30
C ALA A 198 10.36 2.02 7.52
N PHE A 199 10.26 1.31 8.67
CA PHE A 199 11.19 0.26 9.07
C PHE A 199 11.36 -0.87 8.04
N ASP A 200 10.41 -1.06 7.15
CA ASP A 200 10.46 -2.06 6.07
C ASP A 200 11.27 -1.59 4.85
N ASN A 201 11.47 -0.28 4.70
CA ASN A 201 12.29 0.28 3.63
C ASN A 201 13.78 -0.06 3.87
N PRO A 202 14.50 -0.66 2.88
CA PRO A 202 15.87 -1.12 3.05
C PRO A 202 16.92 0.00 3.14
N ALA A 203 16.52 1.28 2.96
CA ALA A 203 17.45 2.39 3.12
C ALA A 203 17.99 2.42 4.56
N PRO A 204 19.32 2.60 4.77
CA PRO A 204 19.95 2.47 6.09
C PRO A 204 19.35 3.38 7.17
N MET A 205 18.77 4.50 6.76
CA MET A 205 18.14 5.46 7.68
C MET A 205 16.80 4.99 8.25
N PHE A 206 16.17 3.97 7.66
CA PHE A 206 14.85 3.48 8.03
C PHE A 206 14.86 2.04 8.52
N HIS A 207 15.70 1.22 7.91
CA HIS A 207 15.62 -0.23 7.99
C HIS A 207 15.77 -0.79 9.41
N HIS A 208 14.82 -1.65 9.80
CA HIS A 208 14.89 -2.44 11.02
C HIS A 208 14.68 -3.92 10.68
N SER A 209 15.77 -4.68 10.54
CA SER A 209 15.76 -6.04 9.95
C SER A 209 14.80 -7.02 10.63
N ALA A 210 14.73 -7.01 11.96
CA ALA A 210 13.83 -7.90 12.70
C ALA A 210 12.36 -7.53 12.46
N ALA A 211 12.02 -6.23 12.51
CA ALA A 211 10.66 -5.75 12.26
C ALA A 211 10.22 -6.01 10.81
N THR A 212 11.13 -5.80 9.82
CA THR A 212 10.88 -6.12 8.41
C THR A 212 10.53 -7.59 8.23
N ALA A 213 11.34 -8.50 8.78
CA ALA A 213 11.12 -9.94 8.64
C ALA A 213 9.79 -10.38 9.30
N ASP A 214 9.53 -9.87 10.51
CA ASP A 214 8.31 -10.20 11.26
C ASP A 214 7.07 -9.64 10.57
N ALA A 215 7.07 -8.37 10.19
CA ALA A 215 5.93 -7.74 9.49
C ALA A 215 5.63 -8.43 8.16
N TRP A 216 6.65 -8.81 7.40
CA TRP A 216 6.44 -9.52 6.14
C TRP A 216 5.88 -10.94 6.35
N ALA A 217 6.36 -11.67 7.36
CA ALA A 217 5.80 -12.97 7.72
C ALA A 217 4.33 -12.89 8.16
N LEU A 218 3.98 -11.89 8.98
CA LEU A 218 2.61 -11.60 9.39
C LEU A 218 1.72 -11.25 8.19
N THR A 219 2.23 -10.40 7.28
CA THR A 219 1.51 -9.99 6.06
C THR A 219 1.23 -11.16 5.14
N THR A 220 2.23 -11.99 4.85
CA THR A 220 2.04 -13.16 3.98
C THR A 220 1.07 -14.16 4.60
N GLY A 221 1.14 -14.36 5.91
CA GLY A 221 0.20 -15.19 6.67
C GLY A 221 -1.23 -14.62 6.64
N PHE A 222 -1.39 -13.32 6.82
CA PHE A 222 -2.67 -12.63 6.75
C PHE A 222 -3.29 -12.76 5.34
N LEU A 223 -2.52 -12.44 4.29
CA LEU A 223 -2.98 -12.57 2.91
C LEU A 223 -3.39 -14.01 2.58
N ALA A 224 -2.62 -15.00 3.02
CA ALA A 224 -2.95 -16.42 2.80
C ALA A 224 -4.29 -16.84 3.46
N ARG A 225 -4.64 -16.23 4.60
CA ARG A 225 -5.90 -16.51 5.31
C ARG A 225 -7.09 -15.70 4.78
N ARG A 226 -6.89 -14.42 4.48
CA ARG A 226 -7.98 -13.45 4.21
C ARG A 226 -8.16 -13.13 2.74
N PHE A 227 -7.12 -13.34 1.94
CA PHE A 227 -7.09 -13.03 0.51
C PHE A 227 -6.32 -14.10 -0.28
N PRO A 228 -6.73 -15.37 -0.21
CA PRO A 228 -5.95 -16.47 -0.76
C PRO A 228 -5.87 -16.43 -2.29
N VAL A 229 -4.70 -16.75 -2.81
CA VAL A 229 -4.52 -17.07 -4.23
C VAL A 229 -5.10 -18.46 -4.48
N ALA A 230 -5.99 -18.58 -5.46
CA ALA A 230 -6.54 -19.88 -5.83
C ALA A 230 -5.41 -20.84 -6.25
N ALA A 231 -5.46 -22.09 -5.77
CA ALA A 231 -4.49 -23.09 -6.20
C ALA A 231 -4.57 -23.28 -7.72
N ALA A 232 -3.43 -23.22 -8.40
CA ALA A 232 -3.35 -23.51 -9.82
C ALA A 232 -3.88 -24.93 -10.08
N GLY A 233 -5.09 -25.05 -10.63
CA GLY A 233 -5.67 -26.36 -10.92
C GLY A 233 -7.18 -26.52 -10.63
N ALA A 234 -7.89 -25.50 -10.13
CA ALA A 234 -9.32 -25.60 -9.85
C ALA A 234 -10.23 -25.09 -10.98
N ALA A 235 -9.73 -24.95 -12.20
CA ALA A 235 -10.58 -24.76 -13.37
C ALA A 235 -11.05 -26.14 -13.85
N ARG A 236 -12.30 -26.50 -13.52
CA ARG A 236 -13.01 -27.61 -14.17
C ARG A 236 -13.77 -27.10 -15.38
#